data_0c185536a8513a0a69c7896498e753e8
#
_entry.id   0c185536a8513a0a69c7896498e753e8
#
_cell.length_a   1.000
_cell.length_b   1.000
_cell.length_c   1.000
_cell.angle_alpha   90.00
_cell.angle_beta   90.00
_cell.angle_gamma   90.00
#
_symmetry.space_group_name_H-M   'P 1'
#
loop_
_entity.id
_entity.type
_entity.pdbx_description
1 polymer ?
#
loop_
_entity_poly.entity_id
_entity_poly.type
_entity_poly.pdbx_seq_one_letter_code
_entity_poly.pdbx_strand_id
1 'polypeptide(L)'
;MKPTASTLVCAGCGWTAPPPEKNRYPFRCPKAGRGDTDHVVTRKLDSFRVEFLRGEDPNPFIRHRELLHSWHLARRRGLSDEAYVELVRELDLAITRVDGRGFRTTPFGPHPALNERLGLDVWVKDETGNVSGSHMARHLMGILLYLQVVERRERPPLAIASCGNAALAAAVLARAADRALQVFVPPDAEPAVLERLRVLGAHITSCPREPGVTGDPCVQQFRTALEGGALPFCCQGSENGLTIEGGETLGYEMITALGATDLDHVVIQVGGGALAGAVIQALRYAHRSGRLGQLPRLHTVQTTGAWPLKRAWDRIQEGLKTLGELDALERATKHRSEFMTPWEETPRSIAHGILDDETYDWLAIVKGMLASKGVPVVVSEDELREANALARETTGINVDHTGSAGLAGLMRLQREGVIKAGERVAVIFSGVARPQTA
;
A
#
# COMPACT_ATOMS: atom_id res chain seq x y z
N MET A 1 2.21 23.26 -24.74
CA MET A 1 2.73 22.61 -23.49
C MET A 1 3.26 21.24 -23.85
N LYS A 2 4.49 20.88 -23.45
CA LYS A 2 4.98 19.50 -23.62
C LYS A 2 4.06 18.56 -22.84
N PRO A 3 3.67 17.40 -23.39
CA PRO A 3 2.88 16.41 -22.66
C PRO A 3 3.63 16.00 -21.37
N THR A 4 2.91 15.90 -20.27
CA THR A 4 3.50 15.48 -18.99
C THR A 4 3.86 14.00 -19.04
N ALA A 5 5.00 13.64 -18.45
CA ALA A 5 5.37 12.23 -18.30
C ALA A 5 4.49 11.47 -17.29
N SER A 6 3.65 12.16 -16.51
CA SER A 6 2.77 11.57 -15.52
C SER A 6 1.34 12.10 -15.65
N THR A 7 0.35 11.19 -15.67
CA THR A 7 -1.08 11.48 -15.69
C THR A 7 -1.84 10.59 -14.72
N LEU A 8 -2.97 11.08 -14.19
CA LEU A 8 -3.89 10.30 -13.37
C LEU A 8 -5.07 9.84 -14.21
N VAL A 9 -5.35 8.55 -14.20
CA VAL A 9 -6.38 7.92 -15.05
C VAL A 9 -7.17 6.91 -14.22
N CYS A 10 -8.47 6.87 -14.40
CA CYS A 10 -9.28 5.80 -13.83
C CYS A 10 -9.05 4.47 -14.57
N ALA A 11 -8.62 3.44 -13.86
CA ALA A 11 -8.37 2.11 -14.42
C ALA A 11 -9.65 1.44 -14.95
N GLY A 12 -10.83 1.77 -14.38
CA GLY A 12 -12.09 1.17 -14.76
C GLY A 12 -12.75 1.79 -15.99
N CYS A 13 -12.71 3.12 -16.14
CA CYS A 13 -13.46 3.80 -17.22
C CYS A 13 -12.63 4.72 -18.09
N GLY A 14 -11.32 4.80 -17.89
CA GLY A 14 -10.43 5.65 -18.70
C GLY A 14 -10.54 7.15 -18.43
N TRP A 15 -11.35 7.60 -17.47
CA TRP A 15 -11.40 9.00 -17.10
C TRP A 15 -10.00 9.52 -16.76
N THR A 16 -9.63 10.65 -17.36
CA THR A 16 -8.34 11.29 -17.09
C THR A 16 -8.57 12.52 -16.23
N ALA A 17 -7.82 12.63 -15.14
CA ALA A 17 -7.91 13.76 -14.24
C ALA A 17 -7.57 15.08 -14.97
N PRO A 18 -8.44 16.09 -14.88
CA PRO A 18 -8.14 17.40 -15.41
C PRO A 18 -7.01 18.09 -14.63
N PRO A 19 -6.42 19.17 -15.13
CA PRO A 19 -5.42 19.93 -14.41
C PRO A 19 -5.95 20.42 -13.05
N PRO A 20 -5.07 20.63 -12.04
CA PRO A 20 -5.47 21.01 -10.67
C PRO A 20 -6.26 22.30 -10.57
N GLU A 21 -6.17 23.18 -11.54
CA GLU A 21 -6.96 24.41 -11.64
C GLU A 21 -8.46 24.14 -11.82
N LYS A 22 -8.79 22.97 -12.42
CA LYS A 22 -10.17 22.50 -12.65
C LYS A 22 -10.62 21.46 -11.63
N ASN A 23 -9.69 20.63 -11.15
CA ASN A 23 -9.93 19.65 -10.07
C ASN A 23 -8.67 19.52 -9.23
N ARG A 24 -8.68 20.18 -8.07
CA ARG A 24 -7.52 20.20 -7.17
C ARG A 24 -7.26 18.85 -6.50
N TYR A 25 -8.29 18.04 -6.28
CA TYR A 25 -8.26 16.79 -5.53
C TYR A 25 -8.78 15.60 -6.36
N PRO A 26 -8.04 15.16 -7.38
CA PRO A 26 -8.46 14.10 -8.30
C PRO A 26 -8.21 12.69 -7.71
N PHE A 27 -8.51 12.51 -6.43
CA PHE A 27 -8.22 11.28 -5.70
C PHE A 27 -9.12 10.12 -6.09
N ARG A 28 -10.36 10.43 -6.46
CA ARG A 28 -11.39 9.47 -6.84
C ARG A 28 -12.00 9.81 -8.19
N CYS A 29 -12.37 8.78 -8.94
CA CYS A 29 -13.08 8.98 -10.20
C CYS A 29 -14.46 9.61 -9.95
N PRO A 30 -14.88 10.67 -10.69
CA PRO A 30 -16.19 11.29 -10.50
C PRO A 30 -17.37 10.38 -10.87
N LYS A 31 -17.09 9.24 -11.52
CA LYS A 31 -18.10 8.20 -11.81
C LYS A 31 -18.15 7.10 -10.75
N ALA A 32 -17.23 7.12 -9.76
CA ALA A 32 -17.24 6.14 -8.67
C ALA A 32 -18.58 6.23 -7.88
N GLY A 33 -19.16 5.08 -7.57
CA GLY A 33 -20.49 4.98 -6.95
C GLY A 33 -21.66 5.10 -7.93
N ARG A 34 -21.38 5.19 -9.24
CA ARG A 34 -22.41 5.13 -10.30
C ARG A 34 -22.23 3.83 -11.07
N GLY A 35 -23.19 2.92 -10.93
CA GLY A 35 -23.09 1.58 -11.51
C GLY A 35 -22.09 0.69 -10.76
N ASP A 36 -21.64 -0.38 -11.40
CA ASP A 36 -20.85 -1.47 -10.80
C ASP A 36 -19.38 -1.53 -11.30
N THR A 37 -18.92 -0.50 -12.01
CA THR A 37 -17.55 -0.46 -12.51
C THR A 37 -16.56 -0.24 -11.37
N ASP A 38 -15.44 -0.96 -11.39
CA ASP A 38 -14.32 -0.78 -10.45
C ASP A 38 -13.53 0.49 -10.77
N HIS A 39 -13.89 1.59 -10.12
CA HIS A 39 -13.32 2.91 -10.38
C HIS A 39 -12.16 3.22 -9.44
N VAL A 40 -10.93 2.88 -9.82
CA VAL A 40 -9.71 3.23 -9.11
C VAL A 40 -8.88 4.19 -9.96
N VAL A 41 -8.52 5.36 -9.39
CA VAL A 41 -7.61 6.29 -10.05
C VAL A 41 -6.18 5.78 -9.88
N THR A 42 -5.44 5.71 -10.96
CA THR A 42 -4.05 5.27 -10.97
C THR A 42 -3.17 6.23 -11.73
N ARG A 43 -1.92 6.31 -11.35
CA ARG A 43 -0.91 7.06 -12.06
C ARG A 43 -0.41 6.26 -13.27
N LYS A 44 -0.36 6.92 -14.44
CA LYS A 44 0.36 6.43 -15.60
C LYS A 44 1.63 7.27 -15.79
N LEU A 45 2.77 6.60 -15.78
CA LEU A 45 4.07 7.18 -16.17
C LEU A 45 4.42 6.79 -17.61
N ASP A 46 4.94 7.76 -18.36
CA ASP A 46 5.59 7.51 -19.64
C ASP A 46 7.03 7.05 -19.36
N SER A 47 7.24 5.74 -19.41
CA SER A 47 8.54 5.10 -19.10
C SER A 47 9.67 5.53 -20.04
N PHE A 48 9.36 6.13 -21.21
CA PHE A 48 10.38 6.64 -22.13
C PHE A 48 10.84 8.06 -21.78
N ARG A 49 10.15 8.75 -20.87
CA ARG A 49 10.42 10.14 -20.47
C ARG A 49 10.88 10.30 -19.05
N VAL A 50 10.92 9.22 -18.29
CA VAL A 50 11.31 9.22 -16.89
C VAL A 50 12.49 8.27 -16.72
N GLU A 51 13.57 8.77 -16.15
CA GLU A 51 14.69 7.89 -15.81
C GLU A 51 14.44 7.19 -14.48
N PHE A 52 14.56 5.87 -14.51
CA PHE A 52 14.44 5.04 -13.34
C PHE A 52 15.71 5.13 -12.50
N LEU A 53 15.58 5.46 -11.23
CA LEU A 53 16.64 5.41 -10.21
C LEU A 53 17.83 6.35 -10.44
N ARG A 54 17.61 7.65 -10.42
CA ARG A 54 18.67 8.66 -10.33
C ARG A 54 18.98 9.03 -8.87
N GLY A 55 20.28 9.20 -8.59
CA GLY A 55 20.80 9.79 -7.36
C GLY A 55 21.02 8.81 -6.21
N GLU A 56 21.69 9.30 -5.17
CA GLU A 56 22.09 8.55 -3.97
C GLU A 56 21.47 9.13 -2.68
N ASP A 57 20.49 10.04 -2.81
CA ASP A 57 19.87 10.65 -1.63
C ASP A 57 19.26 9.55 -0.74
N PRO A 58 19.54 9.55 0.57
CA PRO A 58 19.00 8.54 1.47
C PRO A 58 17.48 8.63 1.63
N ASN A 59 16.86 9.79 1.36
CA ASN A 59 15.41 9.95 1.40
C ASN A 59 14.80 9.43 0.10
N PRO A 60 13.94 8.39 0.13
CA PRO A 60 13.38 7.78 -1.07
C PRO A 60 12.48 8.72 -1.88
N PHE A 61 11.86 9.71 -1.26
CA PHE A 61 11.02 10.69 -1.95
C PHE A 61 11.82 11.76 -2.70
N ILE A 62 13.08 11.96 -2.31
CA ILE A 62 14.04 12.76 -3.07
C ILE A 62 14.69 11.89 -4.15
N ARG A 63 15.16 10.72 -3.78
CA ARG A 63 15.88 9.80 -4.68
C ARG A 63 15.02 9.41 -5.90
N HIS A 64 13.74 9.08 -5.67
CA HIS A 64 12.81 8.59 -6.69
C HIS A 64 11.80 9.65 -7.14
N ARG A 65 12.05 10.95 -6.91
CA ARG A 65 11.10 12.03 -7.14
C ARG A 65 10.57 12.10 -8.57
N GLU A 66 11.40 11.80 -9.55
CA GLU A 66 11.00 11.81 -10.97
C GLU A 66 9.96 10.74 -11.31
N LEU A 67 9.80 9.74 -10.44
CA LEU A 67 8.75 8.73 -10.54
C LEU A 67 7.44 9.15 -9.86
N LEU A 68 7.39 10.30 -9.17
CA LEU A 68 6.21 10.78 -8.45
C LEU A 68 5.39 11.79 -9.26
N HIS A 69 4.07 11.64 -9.26
CA HIS A 69 3.16 12.59 -9.92
C HIS A 69 3.30 14.01 -9.37
N SER A 70 3.49 14.13 -8.06
CA SER A 70 3.68 15.41 -7.37
C SER A 70 4.88 16.19 -7.91
N TRP A 71 5.99 15.53 -8.25
CA TRP A 71 7.15 16.18 -8.85
C TRP A 71 6.84 16.70 -10.26
N HIS A 72 6.24 15.89 -11.14
CA HIS A 72 5.85 16.32 -12.48
C HIS A 72 4.88 17.50 -12.44
N LEU A 73 3.98 17.48 -11.46
CA LEU A 73 3.03 18.58 -11.24
C LEU A 73 3.75 19.84 -10.76
N ALA A 74 4.66 19.73 -9.80
CA ALA A 74 5.47 20.84 -9.31
C ALA A 74 6.27 21.50 -10.43
N ARG A 75 6.97 20.70 -11.25
CA ARG A 75 7.71 21.16 -12.43
C ARG A 75 6.82 21.90 -13.44
N ARG A 76 5.61 21.39 -13.68
CA ARG A 76 4.63 22.03 -14.56
C ARG A 76 4.11 23.37 -14.01
N ARG A 77 4.04 23.50 -12.69
CA ARG A 77 3.64 24.73 -11.98
C ARG A 77 4.79 25.73 -11.82
N GLY A 78 5.97 25.45 -12.38
CA GLY A 78 7.11 26.34 -12.38
C GLY A 78 8.06 26.21 -11.18
N LEU A 79 7.86 25.22 -10.30
CA LEU A 79 8.86 24.95 -9.26
C LEU A 79 10.12 24.36 -9.91
N SER A 80 11.30 24.77 -9.43
CA SER A 80 12.55 24.15 -9.84
C SER A 80 12.70 22.74 -9.19
N ASP A 81 13.66 21.95 -9.65
CA ASP A 81 13.94 20.65 -9.03
C ASP A 81 14.43 20.83 -7.59
N GLU A 82 15.30 21.81 -7.38
CA GLU A 82 15.84 22.17 -6.06
C GLU A 82 14.73 22.61 -5.10
N ALA A 83 13.77 23.40 -5.58
CA ALA A 83 12.63 23.83 -4.78
C ALA A 83 11.73 22.66 -4.37
N TYR A 84 11.55 21.67 -5.24
CA TYR A 84 10.82 20.45 -4.87
C TYR A 84 11.59 19.61 -3.85
N VAL A 85 12.89 19.44 -4.04
CA VAL A 85 13.76 18.73 -3.09
C VAL A 85 13.73 19.40 -1.72
N GLU A 86 13.79 20.74 -1.66
CA GLU A 86 13.70 21.47 -0.40
C GLU A 86 12.34 21.30 0.28
N LEU A 87 11.25 21.32 -0.47
CA LEU A 87 9.91 21.03 0.06
C LEU A 87 9.86 19.64 0.72
N VAL A 88 10.47 18.61 0.10
CA VAL A 88 10.53 17.26 0.69
C VAL A 88 11.39 17.26 1.96
N ARG A 89 12.54 17.96 1.96
CA ARG A 89 13.43 18.04 3.13
C ARG A 89 12.78 18.74 4.33
N GLU A 90 12.15 19.87 4.10
CA GLU A 90 11.43 20.61 5.15
C GLU A 90 10.33 19.74 5.79
N LEU A 91 9.56 19.04 4.96
CA LEU A 91 8.51 18.13 5.43
C LEU A 91 9.10 16.94 6.19
N ASP A 92 10.17 16.31 5.68
CA ASP A 92 10.85 15.19 6.33
C ASP A 92 11.47 15.60 7.68
N LEU A 93 12.00 16.82 7.76
CA LEU A 93 12.52 17.38 9.01
C LEU A 93 11.38 17.61 10.03
N ALA A 94 10.22 18.10 9.59
CA ALA A 94 9.05 18.23 10.44
C ALA A 94 8.56 16.88 10.95
N ILE A 95 8.53 15.85 10.08
CA ILE A 95 8.21 14.47 10.45
C ILE A 95 9.21 13.93 11.48
N THR A 96 10.50 14.19 11.28
CA THR A 96 11.55 13.78 12.23
C THR A 96 11.34 14.37 13.62
N ARG A 97 10.88 15.62 13.71
CA ARG A 97 10.56 16.26 15.02
C ARG A 97 9.38 15.62 15.72
N VAL A 98 8.42 15.07 14.99
CA VAL A 98 7.20 14.44 15.53
C VAL A 98 7.43 12.97 15.89
N ASP A 99 8.10 12.21 15.03
CA ASP A 99 8.25 10.74 15.15
C ASP A 99 9.63 10.31 15.69
N GLY A 100 10.61 11.22 15.73
CA GLY A 100 11.99 10.92 16.09
C GLY A 100 12.81 10.34 14.93
N ARG A 101 12.18 10.09 13.77
CA ARG A 101 12.83 9.59 12.55
C ARG A 101 12.19 10.17 11.30
N GLY A 102 13.01 10.41 10.26
CA GLY A 102 12.56 10.78 8.92
C GLY A 102 12.63 9.60 7.96
N PHE A 103 12.22 9.83 6.71
CA PHE A 103 12.29 8.82 5.67
C PHE A 103 13.73 8.55 5.24
N ARG A 104 14.10 7.28 5.23
CA ARG A 104 15.37 6.79 4.74
C ARG A 104 15.13 5.49 3.98
N THR A 105 16.07 5.15 3.08
CA THR A 105 16.10 3.82 2.49
C THR A 105 16.14 2.77 3.60
N THR A 106 15.19 1.85 3.60
CA THR A 106 15.10 0.80 4.60
C THR A 106 15.83 -0.46 4.14
N PRO A 107 16.33 -1.31 5.08
CA PRO A 107 17.11 -2.48 4.72
C PRO A 107 16.38 -3.43 3.77
N PHE A 108 17.11 -3.97 2.80
CA PHE A 108 16.67 -5.08 1.95
C PHE A 108 17.86 -5.97 1.60
N GLY A 109 17.81 -7.22 1.98
CA GLY A 109 18.89 -8.16 1.75
C GLY A 109 18.60 -9.56 2.29
N PRO A 110 19.54 -10.52 2.04
CA PRO A 110 19.43 -11.89 2.53
C PRO A 110 19.63 -11.97 4.03
N HIS A 111 18.97 -12.92 4.68
CA HIS A 111 19.16 -13.25 6.09
C HIS A 111 19.67 -14.68 6.25
N PRO A 112 20.99 -14.90 6.47
CA PRO A 112 21.61 -16.21 6.44
C PRO A 112 20.97 -17.25 7.36
N ALA A 113 20.63 -16.90 8.61
CA ALA A 113 19.99 -17.83 9.53
C ALA A 113 18.56 -18.23 9.08
N LEU A 114 17.80 -17.30 8.50
CA LEU A 114 16.50 -17.59 7.91
C LEU A 114 16.64 -18.47 6.66
N ASN A 115 17.64 -18.18 5.83
CA ASN A 115 17.94 -18.94 4.61
C ASN A 115 18.32 -20.39 4.93
N GLU A 116 19.14 -20.61 5.94
CA GLU A 116 19.52 -21.95 6.41
C GLU A 116 18.30 -22.73 6.92
N ARG A 117 17.43 -22.11 7.71
CA ARG A 117 16.23 -22.75 8.26
C ARG A 117 15.22 -23.16 7.19
N LEU A 118 15.13 -22.42 6.09
CA LEU A 118 14.15 -22.65 5.03
C LEU A 118 14.76 -23.38 3.80
N GLY A 119 16.07 -23.40 3.66
CA GLY A 119 16.73 -23.91 2.46
C GLY A 119 16.44 -23.08 1.19
N LEU A 120 16.22 -21.77 1.37
CA LEU A 120 15.87 -20.79 0.32
C LEU A 120 16.84 -19.61 0.37
N ASP A 121 16.89 -18.80 -0.70
CA ASP A 121 17.53 -17.48 -0.69
C ASP A 121 16.49 -16.40 -0.38
N VAL A 122 16.17 -16.23 0.92
CA VAL A 122 15.14 -15.29 1.38
C VAL A 122 15.74 -13.90 1.61
N TRP A 123 15.18 -12.92 0.92
CA TRP A 123 15.49 -11.51 1.06
C TRP A 123 14.36 -10.79 1.80
N VAL A 124 14.71 -10.09 2.86
CA VAL A 124 13.74 -9.40 3.72
C VAL A 124 13.82 -7.89 3.47
N LYS A 125 12.69 -7.28 3.11
CA LYS A 125 12.51 -5.83 3.13
C LYS A 125 11.96 -5.44 4.50
N ASP A 126 12.79 -4.75 5.30
CA ASP A 126 12.45 -4.38 6.68
C ASP A 126 11.91 -2.95 6.77
N GLU A 127 10.60 -2.81 6.96
CA GLU A 127 9.91 -1.53 7.18
C GLU A 127 9.67 -1.21 8.67
N THR A 128 10.14 -2.03 9.60
CA THR A 128 9.91 -1.82 11.03
C THR A 128 10.61 -0.57 11.57
N GLY A 129 11.71 -0.17 10.93
CA GLY A 129 12.46 1.05 11.23
C GLY A 129 11.96 2.31 10.50
N ASN A 130 10.97 2.22 9.62
CA ASN A 130 10.44 3.35 8.88
C ASN A 130 9.64 4.33 9.79
N VAL A 131 9.30 5.51 9.27
CA VAL A 131 8.44 6.49 9.94
C VAL A 131 7.17 5.81 10.48
N SER A 132 6.80 6.11 11.69
CA SER A 132 5.71 5.46 12.45
C SER A 132 5.84 3.94 12.62
N GLY A 133 7.00 3.36 12.33
CA GLY A 133 7.28 1.93 12.49
C GLY A 133 6.62 1.02 11.46
N SER A 134 6.25 1.52 10.27
CA SER A 134 5.62 0.71 9.23
C SER A 134 5.71 1.33 7.83
N HIS A 135 5.46 0.50 6.80
CA HIS A 135 5.38 0.93 5.40
C HIS A 135 4.25 1.96 5.14
N MET A 136 3.23 2.04 6.00
CA MET A 136 2.04 2.89 5.79
C MET A 136 2.40 4.36 5.63
N ALA A 137 3.44 4.84 6.30
CA ALA A 137 3.88 6.23 6.17
C ALA A 137 4.30 6.60 4.74
N ARG A 138 4.83 5.66 3.95
CA ARG A 138 5.22 5.91 2.55
C ARG A 138 4.02 6.27 1.69
N HIS A 139 2.93 5.53 1.82
CA HIS A 139 1.69 5.76 1.09
C HIS A 139 1.15 7.17 1.34
N LEU A 140 1.09 7.54 2.60
CA LEU A 140 0.55 8.83 3.03
C LEU A 140 1.49 9.99 2.70
N MET A 141 2.81 9.77 2.71
CA MET A 141 3.77 10.79 2.26
C MET A 141 3.58 11.15 0.79
N GLY A 142 3.28 10.19 -0.09
CA GLY A 142 2.96 10.46 -1.49
C GLY A 142 1.76 11.40 -1.63
N ILE A 143 0.68 11.14 -0.86
CA ILE A 143 -0.49 12.02 -0.82
C ILE A 143 -0.12 13.41 -0.29
N LEU A 144 0.65 13.46 0.79
CA LEU A 144 1.02 14.72 1.44
C LEU A 144 1.87 15.61 0.52
N LEU A 145 2.83 15.03 -0.21
CA LEU A 145 3.63 15.74 -1.21
C LEU A 145 2.74 16.33 -2.32
N TYR A 146 1.74 15.57 -2.79
CA TYR A 146 0.77 16.08 -3.75
C TYR A 146 0.03 17.30 -3.17
N LEU A 147 -0.47 17.20 -1.96
CA LEU A 147 -1.20 18.29 -1.28
C LEU A 147 -0.32 19.53 -1.13
N GLN A 148 0.95 19.40 -0.72
CA GLN A 148 1.89 20.51 -0.63
C GLN A 148 2.09 21.26 -1.95
N VAL A 149 2.05 20.52 -3.07
CA VAL A 149 2.20 21.11 -4.41
C VAL A 149 0.94 21.84 -4.87
N VAL A 150 -0.28 21.33 -4.55
CA VAL A 150 -1.54 21.88 -5.10
C VAL A 150 -2.23 22.90 -4.20
N GLU A 151 -2.02 22.82 -2.89
CA GLU A 151 -2.68 23.70 -1.92
C GLU A 151 -1.96 25.05 -1.81
N ARG A 152 -2.71 26.07 -1.41
CA ARG A 152 -2.18 27.42 -1.14
C ARG A 152 -2.58 27.86 0.27
N ARG A 153 -3.80 28.39 0.44
CA ARG A 153 -4.31 28.93 1.72
C ARG A 153 -5.34 28.00 2.37
N GLU A 154 -6.23 27.43 1.57
CA GLU A 154 -7.26 26.52 2.05
C GLU A 154 -6.69 25.12 2.23
N ARG A 155 -6.83 24.58 3.42
CA ARG A 155 -6.36 23.26 3.81
C ARG A 155 -7.50 22.50 4.48
N PRO A 156 -8.36 21.81 3.71
CA PRO A 156 -9.43 20.99 4.28
C PRO A 156 -8.89 19.94 5.27
N PRO A 157 -9.66 19.54 6.29
CA PRO A 157 -9.22 18.51 7.21
C PRO A 157 -8.94 17.20 6.46
N LEU A 158 -8.01 16.42 6.97
CA LEU A 158 -7.70 15.08 6.49
C LEU A 158 -8.57 14.05 7.21
N ALA A 159 -8.89 12.94 6.56
CA ALA A 159 -9.68 11.88 7.17
C ALA A 159 -9.13 10.49 6.84
N ILE A 160 -9.27 9.56 7.80
CA ILE A 160 -8.89 8.14 7.65
C ILE A 160 -9.78 7.25 8.50
N ALA A 161 -10.19 6.09 7.98
CA ALA A 161 -10.75 4.98 8.75
C ALA A 161 -9.67 3.92 8.96
N SER A 162 -9.12 3.86 10.17
CA SER A 162 -8.12 2.87 10.57
C SER A 162 -7.85 2.94 12.06
N CYS A 163 -7.59 1.81 12.71
CA CYS A 163 -7.22 1.70 14.13
C CYS A 163 -5.80 1.16 14.36
N GLY A 164 -4.95 1.12 13.32
CA GLY A 164 -3.62 0.52 13.40
C GLY A 164 -2.52 1.39 12.80
N ASN A 165 -1.58 0.74 12.11
CA ASN A 165 -0.39 1.37 11.51
C ASN A 165 -0.71 2.54 10.58
N ALA A 166 -1.79 2.45 9.79
CA ALA A 166 -2.17 3.51 8.87
C ALA A 166 -2.66 4.77 9.62
N ALA A 167 -3.46 4.60 10.69
CA ALA A 167 -3.90 5.70 11.54
C ALA A 167 -2.73 6.41 12.22
N LEU A 168 -1.78 5.64 12.78
CA LEU A 168 -0.59 6.19 13.41
C LEU A 168 0.29 6.95 12.42
N ALA A 169 0.51 6.41 11.23
CA ALA A 169 1.25 7.09 10.17
C ALA A 169 0.53 8.38 9.73
N ALA A 170 -0.80 8.32 9.56
CA ALA A 170 -1.59 9.50 9.22
C ALA A 170 -1.47 10.60 10.27
N ALA A 171 -1.53 10.23 11.55
CA ALA A 171 -1.44 11.20 12.66
C ALA A 171 -0.03 11.84 12.73
N VAL A 172 1.05 11.06 12.56
CA VAL A 172 2.41 11.59 12.51
C VAL A 172 2.58 12.59 11.36
N LEU A 173 2.16 12.22 10.15
CA LEU A 173 2.34 13.06 8.97
C LEU A 173 1.42 14.29 9.00
N ALA A 174 0.17 14.14 9.44
CA ALA A 174 -0.75 15.26 9.57
C ALA A 174 -0.25 16.28 10.61
N ARG A 175 0.25 15.80 11.77
CA ARG A 175 0.86 16.63 12.81
C ARG A 175 2.08 17.38 12.30
N ALA A 176 2.96 16.70 11.55
CA ALA A 176 4.17 17.31 10.97
C ALA A 176 3.84 18.39 9.94
N ALA A 177 2.74 18.22 9.19
CA ALA A 177 2.28 19.17 8.18
C ALA A 177 1.33 20.25 8.73
N ASP A 178 1.11 20.29 10.03
CA ASP A 178 0.15 21.17 10.69
C ASP A 178 -1.25 21.08 10.07
N ARG A 179 -1.78 19.84 9.99
CA ARG A 179 -3.09 19.52 9.39
C ARG A 179 -4.03 18.89 10.41
N ALA A 180 -5.26 19.32 10.43
CA ALA A 180 -6.32 18.65 11.18
C ALA A 180 -6.56 17.24 10.59
N LEU A 181 -6.67 16.22 11.47
CA LEU A 181 -6.93 14.84 11.09
C LEU A 181 -8.11 14.27 11.84
N GLN A 182 -9.08 13.72 11.12
CA GLN A 182 -10.20 12.95 11.64
C GLN A 182 -9.89 11.46 11.48
N VAL A 183 -9.98 10.70 12.57
CA VAL A 183 -9.69 9.26 12.60
C VAL A 183 -10.93 8.51 13.07
N PHE A 184 -11.43 7.60 12.25
CA PHE A 184 -12.59 6.76 12.54
C PHE A 184 -12.12 5.37 12.94
N VAL A 185 -12.49 4.92 14.16
CA VAL A 185 -12.00 3.68 14.78
C VAL A 185 -13.14 2.84 15.33
N PRO A 186 -13.00 1.49 15.36
CA PRO A 186 -13.98 0.65 16.06
C PRO A 186 -13.86 0.84 17.58
N PRO A 187 -14.91 0.50 18.37
CA PRO A 187 -14.92 0.66 19.83
C PRO A 187 -13.85 -0.12 20.58
N ASP A 188 -13.41 -1.23 20.01
CA ASP A 188 -12.41 -2.17 20.55
C ASP A 188 -10.99 -1.87 20.04
N ALA A 189 -10.77 -0.68 19.46
CA ALA A 189 -9.44 -0.24 19.02
C ALA A 189 -8.46 -0.23 20.21
N GLU A 190 -7.22 -0.64 19.95
CA GLU A 190 -6.18 -0.82 20.98
C GLU A 190 -5.92 0.48 21.77
N PRO A 191 -5.99 0.48 23.11
CA PRO A 191 -5.85 1.69 23.93
C PRO A 191 -4.54 2.44 23.71
N ALA A 192 -3.41 1.72 23.50
CA ALA A 192 -2.12 2.34 23.23
C ALA A 192 -2.10 3.12 21.89
N VAL A 193 -2.80 2.61 20.86
CA VAL A 193 -2.97 3.31 19.58
C VAL A 193 -3.81 4.57 19.79
N LEU A 194 -4.95 4.46 20.48
CA LEU A 194 -5.83 5.59 20.76
C LEU A 194 -5.11 6.71 21.52
N GLU A 195 -4.31 6.34 22.51
CA GLU A 195 -3.53 7.31 23.28
C GLU A 195 -2.49 8.02 22.42
N ARG A 196 -1.77 7.27 21.57
CA ARG A 196 -0.80 7.87 20.65
C ARG A 196 -1.46 8.81 19.66
N LEU A 197 -2.64 8.46 19.14
CA LEU A 197 -3.43 9.32 18.25
C LEU A 197 -3.84 10.63 18.95
N ARG A 198 -4.28 10.58 20.24
CA ARG A 198 -4.61 11.78 21.03
C ARG A 198 -3.39 12.67 21.23
N VAL A 199 -2.25 12.11 21.61
CA VAL A 199 -0.98 12.84 21.77
C VAL A 199 -0.57 13.55 20.48
N LEU A 200 -0.82 12.92 19.33
CA LEU A 200 -0.56 13.51 18.01
C LEU A 200 -1.62 14.55 17.58
N GLY A 201 -2.66 14.75 18.36
CA GLY A 201 -3.69 15.77 18.10
C GLY A 201 -4.76 15.32 17.09
N ALA A 202 -4.93 14.03 16.86
CA ALA A 202 -5.97 13.50 15.99
C ALA A 202 -7.36 13.63 16.65
N HIS A 203 -8.37 13.97 15.86
CA HIS A 203 -9.77 13.95 16.28
C HIS A 203 -10.34 12.55 16.05
N ILE A 204 -10.60 11.80 17.14
CA ILE A 204 -10.98 10.40 17.11
C ILE A 204 -12.49 10.25 17.26
N THR A 205 -13.12 9.50 16.33
CA THR A 205 -14.54 9.12 16.39
C THR A 205 -14.64 7.61 16.49
N SER A 206 -15.31 7.11 17.54
CA SER A 206 -15.62 5.68 17.69
C SER A 206 -16.87 5.33 16.91
N CYS A 207 -16.82 4.24 16.13
CA CYS A 207 -17.86 3.82 15.19
C CYS A 207 -18.34 2.40 15.52
N PRO A 208 -19.32 2.25 16.43
CA PRO A 208 -19.87 0.94 16.76
C PRO A 208 -20.64 0.32 15.58
N ARG A 209 -20.60 -1.02 15.47
CA ARG A 209 -21.46 -1.74 14.52
C ARG A 209 -22.91 -1.70 15.00
N GLU A 210 -23.82 -1.36 14.11
CA GLU A 210 -25.26 -1.39 14.38
C GLU A 210 -25.89 -2.66 13.82
N PRO A 211 -26.81 -3.31 14.56
CA PRO A 211 -27.51 -4.50 14.06
C PRO A 211 -28.26 -4.22 12.74
N GLY A 212 -28.06 -5.09 11.75
CA GLY A 212 -28.72 -4.98 10.45
C GLY A 212 -28.07 -4.01 9.45
N VAL A 213 -26.99 -3.31 9.85
CA VAL A 213 -26.21 -2.47 8.94
C VAL A 213 -25.02 -3.27 8.42
N THR A 214 -24.92 -3.42 7.10
CA THR A 214 -23.81 -4.13 6.44
C THR A 214 -22.63 -3.22 6.17
N GLY A 215 -21.43 -3.78 6.16
CA GLY A 215 -20.16 -3.07 5.90
C GLY A 215 -19.53 -2.50 7.16
N ASP A 216 -18.37 -1.88 6.99
CA ASP A 216 -17.57 -1.28 8.07
C ASP A 216 -18.11 0.11 8.47
N PRO A 217 -18.57 0.30 9.74
CA PRO A 217 -19.07 1.60 10.22
C PRO A 217 -18.02 2.72 10.14
N CYS A 218 -16.73 2.39 10.37
CA CYS A 218 -15.65 3.37 10.29
C CYS A 218 -15.47 3.89 8.87
N VAL A 219 -15.57 3.02 7.87
CA VAL A 219 -15.52 3.39 6.45
C VAL A 219 -16.74 4.23 6.07
N GLN A 220 -17.93 3.92 6.60
CA GLN A 220 -19.14 4.70 6.34
C GLN A 220 -19.01 6.13 6.91
N GLN A 221 -18.57 6.27 8.17
CA GLN A 221 -18.35 7.58 8.79
C GLN A 221 -17.23 8.36 8.10
N PHE A 222 -16.18 7.70 7.69
CA PHE A 222 -15.12 8.28 6.88
C PHE A 222 -15.67 8.86 5.56
N ARG A 223 -16.50 8.10 4.82
CA ARG A 223 -17.13 8.57 3.58
C ARG A 223 -18.04 9.76 3.83
N THR A 224 -18.81 9.78 4.91
CA THR A 224 -19.62 10.93 5.33
C THR A 224 -18.72 12.16 5.57
N ALA A 225 -17.56 12.01 6.20
CA ALA A 225 -16.62 13.11 6.37
C ALA A 225 -16.07 13.63 5.03
N LEU A 226 -15.82 12.75 4.05
CA LEU A 226 -15.41 13.15 2.69
C LEU A 226 -16.51 13.95 1.98
N GLU A 227 -17.76 13.55 2.11
CA GLU A 227 -18.92 14.31 1.60
C GLU A 227 -19.02 15.67 2.26
N GLY A 228 -18.66 15.78 3.55
CA GLY A 228 -18.53 17.02 4.30
C GLY A 228 -17.31 17.89 3.95
N GLY A 229 -16.47 17.46 2.97
CA GLY A 229 -15.33 18.23 2.47
C GLY A 229 -13.98 17.87 3.07
N ALA A 230 -13.87 16.84 3.91
CA ALA A 230 -12.58 16.30 4.32
C ALA A 230 -11.87 15.62 3.14
N LEU A 231 -10.53 15.54 3.18
CA LEU A 231 -9.75 14.87 2.14
C LEU A 231 -9.35 13.45 2.57
N PRO A 232 -9.45 12.45 1.66
CA PRO A 232 -9.03 11.09 1.96
C PRO A 232 -7.52 11.01 2.15
N PHE A 233 -7.09 10.86 3.39
CA PHE A 233 -5.69 10.64 3.78
C PHE A 233 -5.52 9.21 4.28
N CYS A 234 -5.68 8.25 3.39
CA CYS A 234 -5.89 6.85 3.68
C CYS A 234 -5.12 5.94 2.71
N CYS A 235 -5.05 4.65 3.03
CA CYS A 235 -4.37 3.64 2.22
C CYS A 235 -5.34 2.80 1.37
N GLN A 236 -6.56 3.27 1.15
CA GLN A 236 -7.53 2.66 0.24
C GLN A 236 -7.46 3.33 -1.13
N GLY A 237 -6.93 2.62 -2.15
CA GLY A 237 -6.76 3.17 -3.50
C GLY A 237 -8.07 3.55 -4.18
N SER A 238 -9.19 2.91 -3.81
CA SER A 238 -10.53 3.28 -4.29
C SER A 238 -10.99 4.66 -3.82
N GLU A 239 -10.50 5.14 -2.68
CA GLU A 239 -10.80 6.47 -2.13
C GLU A 239 -9.73 7.50 -2.45
N ASN A 240 -8.45 7.07 -2.54
CA ASN A 240 -7.35 7.94 -2.95
C ASN A 240 -6.30 7.16 -3.75
N GLY A 241 -6.36 7.26 -5.06
CA GLY A 241 -5.43 6.53 -5.95
C GLY A 241 -3.97 6.98 -5.86
N LEU A 242 -3.67 8.15 -5.27
CA LEU A 242 -2.29 8.61 -5.06
C LEU A 242 -1.58 7.89 -3.91
N THR A 243 -2.32 7.11 -3.11
CA THR A 243 -1.72 6.32 -2.03
C THR A 243 -0.73 5.29 -2.55
N ILE A 244 -0.93 4.78 -3.76
CA ILE A 244 -0.09 3.73 -4.35
C ILE A 244 1.31 4.26 -4.65
N GLU A 245 1.45 5.45 -5.25
CA GLU A 245 2.76 5.95 -5.69
C GLU A 245 3.74 6.20 -4.53
N GLY A 246 3.26 6.62 -3.37
CA GLY A 246 4.11 6.78 -2.19
C GLY A 246 4.73 5.44 -1.75
N GLY A 247 3.91 4.39 -1.76
CA GLY A 247 4.32 3.02 -1.45
C GLY A 247 5.28 2.41 -2.47
N GLU A 248 5.22 2.82 -3.73
CA GLU A 248 6.12 2.34 -4.79
C GLU A 248 7.60 2.59 -4.47
N THR A 249 7.91 3.62 -3.65
CA THR A 249 9.28 3.89 -3.20
C THR A 249 9.93 2.69 -2.52
N LEU A 250 9.14 1.86 -1.80
CA LEU A 250 9.59 0.60 -1.21
C LEU A 250 10.06 -0.38 -2.30
N GLY A 251 9.24 -0.56 -3.34
CA GLY A 251 9.58 -1.43 -4.48
C GLY A 251 10.80 -0.90 -5.25
N TYR A 252 10.93 0.40 -5.42
CA TYR A 252 12.10 1.02 -6.07
C TYR A 252 13.39 0.80 -5.27
N GLU A 253 13.33 0.84 -3.95
CA GLU A 253 14.46 0.49 -3.09
C GLU A 253 14.86 -0.98 -3.25
N MET A 254 13.88 -1.90 -3.29
CA MET A 254 14.15 -3.32 -3.53
C MET A 254 14.87 -3.53 -4.88
N ILE A 255 14.34 -2.95 -5.96
CA ILE A 255 14.92 -3.05 -7.30
C ILE A 255 16.35 -2.47 -7.33
N THR A 256 16.57 -1.36 -6.62
CA THR A 256 17.90 -0.75 -6.56
C THR A 256 18.91 -1.65 -5.84
N ALA A 257 18.50 -2.27 -4.73
CA ALA A 257 19.36 -3.15 -3.94
C ALA A 257 19.67 -4.48 -4.63
N LEU A 258 18.76 -4.98 -5.49
CA LEU A 258 18.98 -6.18 -6.30
C LEU A 258 20.12 -5.98 -7.33
N GLY A 259 20.29 -4.77 -7.86
CA GLY A 259 21.28 -4.50 -8.89
C GLY A 259 20.99 -5.31 -10.17
N ALA A 260 21.90 -6.23 -10.52
CA ALA A 260 21.78 -7.14 -11.65
C ALA A 260 21.16 -8.52 -11.28
N THR A 261 20.72 -8.66 -10.02
CA THR A 261 20.20 -9.92 -9.49
C THR A 261 18.67 -9.95 -9.62
N ASP A 262 18.11 -11.05 -10.09
CA ASP A 262 16.66 -11.21 -10.19
C ASP A 262 16.07 -11.93 -8.96
N LEU A 263 14.80 -11.70 -8.72
CA LEU A 263 13.95 -12.45 -7.79
C LEU A 263 13.13 -13.48 -8.58
N ASP A 264 12.96 -14.68 -8.02
CA ASP A 264 12.02 -15.66 -8.54
C ASP A 264 10.60 -15.38 -8.03
N HIS A 265 10.49 -15.00 -6.75
CA HIS A 265 9.21 -14.77 -6.09
C HIS A 265 9.22 -13.52 -5.21
N VAL A 266 8.04 -12.90 -5.08
CA VAL A 266 7.74 -11.91 -4.04
C VAL A 266 6.45 -12.34 -3.35
N VAL A 267 6.48 -12.45 -2.01
CA VAL A 267 5.32 -12.88 -1.22
C VAL A 267 4.90 -11.72 -0.31
N ILE A 268 3.66 -11.24 -0.49
CA ILE A 268 3.17 -9.99 0.10
C ILE A 268 1.85 -10.23 0.84
N GLN A 269 1.77 -9.83 2.09
CA GLN A 269 0.52 -9.82 2.86
C GLN A 269 -0.44 -8.75 2.34
N VAL A 270 -1.74 -9.05 2.33
CA VAL A 270 -2.78 -8.20 1.75
C VAL A 270 -4.00 -8.10 2.65
N GLY A 271 -4.30 -6.88 3.11
CA GLY A 271 -5.60 -6.46 3.58
C GLY A 271 -6.28 -5.62 2.49
N GLY A 272 -6.28 -4.29 2.64
CA GLY A 272 -6.84 -3.36 1.65
C GLY A 272 -6.12 -3.32 0.30
N GLY A 273 -4.86 -3.74 0.25
CA GLY A 273 -4.13 -3.96 -1.01
C GLY A 273 -3.07 -2.93 -1.37
N ALA A 274 -2.96 -1.81 -0.65
CA ALA A 274 -2.03 -0.73 -1.01
C ALA A 274 -0.57 -1.20 -1.14
N LEU A 275 -0.06 -2.00 -0.18
CA LEU A 275 1.30 -2.53 -0.22
C LEU A 275 1.56 -3.37 -1.48
N ALA A 276 0.71 -4.36 -1.73
CA ALA A 276 0.85 -5.24 -2.88
C ALA A 276 0.67 -4.46 -4.20
N GLY A 277 -0.32 -3.57 -4.28
CA GLY A 277 -0.53 -2.70 -5.44
C GLY A 277 0.70 -1.85 -5.76
N ALA A 278 1.33 -1.25 -4.75
CA ALA A 278 2.51 -0.42 -4.90
C ALA A 278 3.73 -1.23 -5.35
N VAL A 279 4.01 -2.37 -4.72
CA VAL A 279 5.14 -3.24 -5.09
C VAL A 279 4.96 -3.79 -6.51
N ILE A 280 3.76 -4.28 -6.85
CA ILE A 280 3.44 -4.76 -8.20
C ILE A 280 3.68 -3.66 -9.23
N GLN A 281 3.23 -2.44 -8.97
CA GLN A 281 3.39 -1.34 -9.91
C GLN A 281 4.86 -0.95 -10.08
N ALA A 282 5.64 -0.89 -9.01
CA ALA A 282 7.07 -0.62 -9.05
C ALA A 282 7.83 -1.67 -9.87
N LEU A 283 7.58 -2.96 -9.64
CA LEU A 283 8.19 -4.06 -10.38
C LEU A 283 7.83 -4.03 -11.88
N ARG A 284 6.56 -3.73 -12.19
CA ARG A 284 6.12 -3.58 -13.60
C ARG A 284 6.79 -2.41 -14.30
N TYR A 285 7.00 -1.28 -13.62
CA TYR A 285 7.76 -0.15 -14.17
C TYR A 285 9.22 -0.54 -14.41
N ALA A 286 9.86 -1.20 -13.45
CA ALA A 286 11.22 -1.66 -13.57
C ALA A 286 11.41 -2.64 -14.74
N HIS A 287 10.49 -3.59 -14.91
CA HIS A 287 10.51 -4.52 -16.03
C HIS A 287 10.33 -3.80 -17.37
N ARG A 288 9.35 -2.90 -17.49
CA ARG A 288 9.13 -2.11 -18.71
C ARG A 288 10.28 -1.20 -19.09
N SER A 289 11.03 -0.69 -18.11
CA SER A 289 12.22 0.14 -18.31
C SER A 289 13.50 -0.67 -18.51
N GLY A 290 13.43 -2.01 -18.57
CA GLY A 290 14.57 -2.91 -18.74
C GLY A 290 15.49 -3.03 -17.52
N ARG A 291 15.02 -2.60 -16.33
CA ARG A 291 15.77 -2.73 -15.06
C ARG A 291 15.62 -4.09 -14.41
N LEU A 292 14.56 -4.79 -14.69
CA LEU A 292 14.35 -6.20 -14.35
C LEU A 292 14.24 -7.01 -15.62
N GLY A 293 15.01 -8.08 -15.72
CA GLY A 293 14.99 -9.01 -16.85
C GLY A 293 13.66 -9.73 -16.95
N GLN A 294 13.09 -10.11 -15.79
CA GLN A 294 11.79 -10.78 -15.70
C GLN A 294 10.99 -10.28 -14.49
N LEU A 295 9.66 -10.39 -14.56
CA LEU A 295 8.81 -10.14 -13.40
C LEU A 295 8.89 -11.36 -12.45
N PRO A 296 9.21 -11.17 -11.16
CA PRO A 296 9.10 -12.24 -10.18
C PRO A 296 7.64 -12.68 -10.05
N ARG A 297 7.39 -13.93 -9.68
CA ARG A 297 6.05 -14.41 -9.36
C ARG A 297 5.54 -13.72 -8.11
N LEU A 298 4.42 -13.01 -8.24
CA LEU A 298 3.83 -12.21 -7.18
C LEU A 298 2.76 -13.01 -6.46
N HIS A 299 3.03 -13.42 -5.23
CA HIS A 299 2.09 -14.16 -4.39
C HIS A 299 1.51 -13.23 -3.32
N THR A 300 0.23 -13.38 -3.03
CA THR A 300 -0.43 -12.62 -1.97
C THR A 300 -0.86 -13.51 -0.83
N VAL A 301 -0.87 -12.97 0.39
CA VAL A 301 -1.18 -13.71 1.61
C VAL A 301 -2.33 -13.03 2.32
N GLN A 302 -3.38 -13.78 2.60
CA GLN A 302 -4.48 -13.43 3.49
C GLN A 302 -4.63 -14.47 4.60
N THR A 303 -5.47 -14.22 5.60
CA THR A 303 -5.69 -15.12 6.73
C THR A 303 -7.01 -15.85 6.62
N THR A 304 -7.16 -16.95 7.33
CA THR A 304 -8.46 -17.64 7.44
C THR A 304 -9.54 -16.74 8.08
N GLY A 305 -9.16 -15.66 8.76
CA GLY A 305 -10.09 -14.69 9.35
C GLY A 305 -10.76 -13.75 8.36
N ALA A 306 -10.12 -13.45 7.22
CA ALA A 306 -10.68 -12.72 6.08
C ALA A 306 -9.79 -12.91 4.83
N TRP A 307 -10.41 -13.31 3.72
CA TRP A 307 -9.69 -13.56 2.45
C TRP A 307 -10.47 -13.11 1.21
N PRO A 308 -10.97 -11.85 1.17
CA PRO A 308 -11.78 -11.36 0.06
C PRO A 308 -11.04 -11.36 -1.29
N LEU A 309 -9.71 -11.11 -1.31
CA LEU A 309 -8.91 -11.17 -2.53
C LEU A 309 -8.82 -12.58 -3.11
N LYS A 310 -8.60 -13.58 -2.27
CA LYS A 310 -8.55 -15.00 -2.72
C LYS A 310 -9.90 -15.41 -3.30
N ARG A 311 -11.00 -15.00 -2.67
CA ARG A 311 -12.36 -15.24 -3.18
C ARG A 311 -12.57 -14.58 -4.55
N ALA A 312 -12.14 -13.33 -4.73
CA ALA A 312 -12.21 -12.65 -6.02
C ALA A 312 -11.35 -13.33 -7.09
N TRP A 313 -10.16 -13.76 -6.72
CA TRP A 313 -9.28 -14.55 -7.60
C TRP A 313 -9.96 -15.83 -8.09
N ASP A 314 -10.58 -16.60 -7.20
CA ASP A 314 -11.24 -17.86 -7.57
C ASP A 314 -12.37 -17.62 -8.58
N ARG A 315 -13.19 -16.58 -8.38
CA ARG A 315 -14.24 -16.20 -9.33
C ARG A 315 -13.68 -15.77 -10.68
N ILE A 316 -12.52 -15.09 -10.72
CA ILE A 316 -11.84 -14.77 -11.98
C ILE A 316 -11.31 -16.02 -12.64
N GLN A 317 -10.70 -16.97 -11.89
CA GLN A 317 -10.20 -18.23 -12.45
C GLN A 317 -11.31 -19.06 -13.11
N GLU A 318 -12.52 -19.04 -12.59
CA GLU A 318 -13.69 -19.65 -13.23
C GLU A 318 -14.04 -18.94 -14.55
N GLY A 319 -14.01 -17.60 -14.54
CA GLY A 319 -14.24 -16.80 -15.74
C GLY A 319 -13.17 -17.02 -16.83
N LEU A 320 -11.90 -17.19 -16.44
CA LEU A 320 -10.81 -17.45 -17.38
C LEU A 320 -11.01 -18.74 -18.18
N LYS A 321 -11.58 -19.78 -17.56
CA LYS A 321 -11.86 -21.08 -18.22
C LYS A 321 -12.94 -20.98 -19.28
N THR A 322 -13.87 -20.05 -19.13
CA THR A 322 -15.08 -19.93 -19.96
C THR A 322 -15.03 -18.80 -20.97
N LEU A 323 -14.43 -17.67 -20.60
CA LEU A 323 -14.45 -16.42 -21.39
C LEU A 323 -13.08 -16.08 -22.01
N GLY A 324 -11.99 -16.66 -21.48
CA GLY A 324 -10.64 -16.20 -21.75
C GLY A 324 -10.23 -14.97 -20.91
N GLU A 325 -8.93 -14.61 -20.94
CA GLU A 325 -8.36 -13.64 -20.00
C GLU A 325 -8.91 -12.22 -20.21
N LEU A 326 -8.98 -11.75 -21.44
CA LEU A 326 -9.41 -10.38 -21.74
C LEU A 326 -10.85 -10.14 -21.29
N ASP A 327 -11.76 -11.02 -21.67
CA ASP A 327 -13.19 -10.86 -21.38
C ASP A 327 -13.49 -11.07 -19.90
N ALA A 328 -12.81 -12.00 -19.22
CA ALA A 328 -12.94 -12.21 -17.79
C ALA A 328 -12.49 -10.97 -16.99
N LEU A 329 -11.35 -10.36 -17.36
CA LEU A 329 -10.86 -9.14 -16.72
C LEU A 329 -11.68 -7.90 -17.07
N GLU A 330 -12.25 -7.82 -18.27
CA GLU A 330 -13.18 -6.77 -18.64
C GLU A 330 -14.49 -6.88 -17.83
N ARG A 331 -15.06 -8.10 -17.70
CA ARG A 331 -16.21 -8.36 -16.85
C ARG A 331 -15.92 -7.96 -15.39
N ALA A 332 -14.79 -8.39 -14.84
CA ALA A 332 -14.38 -8.03 -13.49
C ALA A 332 -14.24 -6.52 -13.29
N THR A 333 -13.81 -5.80 -14.33
CA THR A 333 -13.74 -4.34 -14.31
C THR A 333 -15.12 -3.68 -14.30
N LYS A 334 -16.09 -4.21 -15.07
CA LYS A 334 -17.43 -3.62 -15.25
C LYS A 334 -18.45 -4.07 -14.20
N HIS A 335 -18.22 -5.22 -13.60
CA HIS A 335 -19.14 -5.87 -12.65
C HIS A 335 -18.42 -6.22 -11.34
N ARG A 336 -17.91 -5.17 -10.65
CA ARG A 336 -17.11 -5.30 -9.42
C ARG A 336 -17.81 -6.17 -8.36
N SER A 337 -19.12 -5.96 -8.16
CA SER A 337 -19.90 -6.65 -7.12
C SER A 337 -20.02 -8.17 -7.34
N GLU A 338 -19.82 -8.66 -8.57
CA GLU A 338 -19.76 -10.10 -8.85
C GLU A 338 -18.47 -10.75 -8.30
N PHE A 339 -17.41 -9.97 -8.09
CA PHE A 339 -16.08 -10.48 -7.75
C PHE A 339 -15.64 -10.08 -6.36
N MET A 340 -15.74 -8.79 -6.02
CA MET A 340 -15.32 -8.23 -4.75
C MET A 340 -16.56 -7.81 -3.94
N THR A 341 -16.85 -8.58 -2.91
CA THR A 341 -17.96 -8.33 -1.97
C THR A 341 -17.38 -8.16 -0.56
N PRO A 342 -18.01 -7.34 0.30
CA PRO A 342 -17.61 -7.25 1.70
C PRO A 342 -17.57 -8.63 2.38
N TRP A 343 -16.69 -8.76 3.38
CA TRP A 343 -16.64 -9.96 4.19
C TRP A 343 -17.87 -10.03 5.09
N GLU A 344 -18.51 -11.18 5.16
CA GLU A 344 -19.82 -11.33 5.78
C GLU A 344 -19.76 -11.41 7.31
N GLU A 345 -18.65 -11.93 7.84
CA GLU A 345 -18.42 -12.10 9.28
C GLU A 345 -17.52 -10.98 9.81
N THR A 346 -17.48 -10.80 11.13
CA THR A 346 -16.48 -9.92 11.75
C THR A 346 -15.09 -10.54 11.60
N PRO A 347 -14.18 -9.92 10.85
CA PRO A 347 -12.86 -10.49 10.63
C PRO A 347 -12.07 -10.62 11.94
N ARG A 348 -11.36 -11.74 12.14
CA ARG A 348 -10.53 -11.97 13.32
C ARG A 348 -9.24 -12.72 12.97
N SER A 349 -8.10 -12.16 13.36
CA SER A 349 -6.78 -12.79 13.26
C SER A 349 -5.79 -12.07 14.14
N ILE A 350 -4.71 -12.74 14.54
CA ILE A 350 -3.55 -12.10 15.18
C ILE A 350 -2.82 -11.16 14.21
N ALA A 351 -2.96 -11.36 12.90
CA ALA A 351 -2.50 -10.45 11.86
C ALA A 351 -3.57 -9.39 11.54
N HIS A 352 -4.02 -8.66 12.56
CA HIS A 352 -5.17 -7.74 12.50
C HIS A 352 -5.03 -6.61 11.48
N GLY A 353 -3.82 -6.26 11.07
CA GLY A 353 -3.59 -5.20 10.06
C GLY A 353 -3.86 -5.61 8.61
N ILE A 354 -4.30 -6.85 8.35
CA ILE A 354 -4.73 -7.34 7.03
C ILE A 354 -6.16 -7.92 7.06
N LEU A 355 -7.00 -7.42 7.96
CA LEU A 355 -8.40 -7.83 8.15
C LEU A 355 -9.38 -6.80 7.56
N ASP A 356 -9.17 -6.38 6.33
CA ASP A 356 -10.14 -5.54 5.64
C ASP A 356 -11.30 -6.38 5.11
N ASP A 357 -12.53 -5.87 5.22
CA ASP A 357 -13.74 -6.52 4.67
C ASP A 357 -13.66 -6.65 3.14
N GLU A 358 -12.94 -5.75 2.47
CA GLU A 358 -12.67 -5.78 1.04
C GLU A 358 -11.20 -5.47 0.75
N THR A 359 -10.66 -6.00 -0.34
CA THR A 359 -9.38 -5.55 -0.88
C THR A 359 -9.64 -4.44 -1.90
N TYR A 360 -9.33 -3.19 -1.56
CA TYR A 360 -9.71 -2.01 -2.35
C TYR A 360 -8.97 -1.94 -3.69
N ASP A 361 -7.73 -2.41 -3.74
CA ASP A 361 -6.88 -2.43 -4.96
C ASP A 361 -6.87 -3.81 -5.65
N TRP A 362 -7.87 -4.63 -5.38
CA TRP A 362 -7.95 -6.05 -5.73
C TRP A 362 -7.68 -6.36 -7.21
N LEU A 363 -8.30 -5.61 -8.14
CA LEU A 363 -8.21 -5.91 -9.56
C LEU A 363 -6.81 -5.65 -10.13
N ALA A 364 -6.13 -4.61 -9.64
CA ALA A 364 -4.73 -4.33 -10.00
C ALA A 364 -3.80 -5.44 -9.50
N ILE A 365 -4.07 -5.95 -8.28
CA ILE A 365 -3.32 -7.06 -7.67
C ILE A 365 -3.55 -8.36 -8.43
N VAL A 366 -4.81 -8.70 -8.74
CA VAL A 366 -5.14 -9.90 -9.54
C VAL A 366 -4.46 -9.85 -10.90
N LYS A 367 -4.53 -8.71 -11.62
CA LYS A 367 -3.81 -8.52 -12.89
C LYS A 367 -2.30 -8.66 -12.75
N GLY A 368 -1.74 -8.23 -11.62
CA GLY A 368 -0.32 -8.42 -11.30
C GLY A 368 0.05 -9.88 -11.10
N MET A 369 -0.73 -10.63 -10.31
CA MET A 369 -0.54 -12.07 -10.09
C MET A 369 -0.68 -12.87 -11.39
N LEU A 370 -1.69 -12.61 -12.21
CA LEU A 370 -1.87 -13.28 -13.50
C LEU A 370 -0.66 -13.04 -14.42
N ALA A 371 -0.25 -11.78 -14.58
CA ALA A 371 0.87 -11.40 -15.44
C ALA A 371 2.21 -12.02 -15.01
N SER A 372 2.38 -12.28 -13.71
CA SER A 372 3.61 -12.86 -13.13
C SER A 372 3.51 -14.35 -12.84
N LYS A 373 2.35 -14.99 -13.09
CA LYS A 373 2.07 -16.39 -12.75
C LYS A 373 2.17 -16.68 -11.24
N GLY A 374 1.88 -15.67 -10.41
CA GLY A 374 1.75 -15.83 -8.97
C GLY A 374 0.35 -16.28 -8.56
N VAL A 375 0.16 -16.58 -7.29
CA VAL A 375 -1.10 -17.09 -6.73
C VAL A 375 -1.38 -16.48 -5.35
N PRO A 376 -2.64 -16.32 -4.94
CA PRO A 376 -2.99 -15.97 -3.58
C PRO A 376 -3.00 -17.23 -2.69
N VAL A 377 -2.56 -17.07 -1.45
CA VAL A 377 -2.64 -18.10 -0.40
C VAL A 377 -3.37 -17.58 0.82
N VAL A 378 -4.02 -18.50 1.55
CA VAL A 378 -4.68 -18.21 2.84
C VAL A 378 -3.98 -19.00 3.90
N VAL A 379 -3.49 -18.33 4.95
CA VAL A 379 -2.74 -18.93 6.04
C VAL A 379 -3.57 -18.98 7.33
N SER A 380 -3.32 -19.99 8.15
CA SER A 380 -3.96 -20.16 9.46
C SER A 380 -3.28 -19.31 10.55
N GLU A 381 -3.94 -19.21 11.71
CA GLU A 381 -3.39 -18.55 12.89
C GLU A 381 -2.09 -19.21 13.39
N ASP A 382 -1.99 -20.54 13.29
CA ASP A 382 -0.79 -21.27 13.72
C ASP A 382 0.38 -21.03 12.76
N GLU A 383 0.13 -20.97 11.44
CA GLU A 383 1.13 -20.59 10.45
C GLU A 383 1.62 -19.15 10.65
N LEU A 384 0.75 -18.23 11.04
CA LEU A 384 1.14 -16.85 11.37
C LEU A 384 2.05 -16.81 12.62
N ARG A 385 1.72 -17.58 13.68
CA ARG A 385 2.55 -17.66 14.89
C ARG A 385 3.91 -18.27 14.60
N GLU A 386 3.93 -19.40 13.88
CA GLU A 386 5.16 -20.08 13.48
C GLU A 386 6.08 -19.15 12.68
N ALA A 387 5.55 -18.48 11.67
CA ALA A 387 6.32 -17.56 10.82
C ALA A 387 6.82 -16.34 11.60
N ASN A 388 6.02 -15.76 12.49
CA ASN A 388 6.44 -14.62 13.31
C ASN A 388 7.55 -15.01 14.30
N ALA A 389 7.42 -16.16 14.97
CA ALA A 389 8.47 -16.68 15.85
C ALA A 389 9.78 -16.92 15.09
N LEU A 390 9.71 -17.61 13.94
CA LEU A 390 10.85 -17.85 13.06
C LEU A 390 11.50 -16.54 12.58
N ALA A 391 10.70 -15.57 12.11
CA ALA A 391 11.20 -14.27 11.67
C ALA A 391 12.01 -13.58 12.77
N ARG A 392 11.47 -13.47 13.97
CA ARG A 392 12.12 -12.79 15.10
C ARG A 392 13.36 -13.53 15.59
N GLU A 393 13.30 -14.86 15.67
CA GLU A 393 14.42 -15.72 16.10
C GLU A 393 15.61 -15.60 15.14
N THR A 394 15.36 -15.67 13.81
CA THR A 394 16.42 -15.77 12.80
C THR A 394 16.93 -14.44 12.30
N THR A 395 16.11 -13.38 12.33
CA THR A 395 16.52 -12.07 11.81
C THR A 395 16.81 -11.04 12.90
N GLY A 396 16.32 -11.25 14.12
CA GLY A 396 16.37 -10.27 15.21
C GLY A 396 15.44 -9.07 15.02
N ILE A 397 14.67 -9.01 13.92
CA ILE A 397 13.75 -7.91 13.61
C ILE A 397 12.51 -8.06 14.49
N ASN A 398 12.15 -6.98 15.21
CA ASN A 398 10.95 -6.96 16.04
C ASN A 398 9.68 -6.70 15.19
N VAL A 399 9.38 -7.63 14.28
CA VAL A 399 8.22 -7.57 13.39
C VAL A 399 6.96 -8.10 14.09
N ASP A 400 5.78 -7.48 13.83
CA ASP A 400 4.49 -7.97 14.29
C ASP A 400 3.95 -9.12 13.39
N HIS A 401 2.84 -9.75 13.81
CA HIS A 401 2.23 -10.85 13.06
C HIS A 401 1.71 -10.40 11.69
N THR A 402 1.19 -9.20 11.57
CA THR A 402 0.80 -8.61 10.28
C THR A 402 2.01 -8.44 9.39
N GLY A 403 3.10 -7.89 9.94
CA GLY A 403 4.31 -7.62 9.20
C GLY A 403 5.01 -8.87 8.67
N SER A 404 4.93 -9.97 9.42
CA SER A 404 5.55 -11.26 9.03
C SER A 404 4.62 -12.21 8.27
N ALA A 405 3.36 -11.86 8.01
CA ALA A 405 2.41 -12.75 7.36
C ALA A 405 2.85 -13.19 5.95
N GLY A 406 3.62 -12.36 5.25
CA GLY A 406 4.25 -12.74 3.98
C GLY A 406 5.17 -13.96 4.12
N LEU A 407 5.89 -14.07 5.24
CA LEU A 407 6.74 -15.24 5.53
C LEU A 407 5.88 -16.51 5.77
N ALA A 408 4.72 -16.39 6.43
CA ALA A 408 3.80 -17.52 6.57
C ALA A 408 3.33 -18.04 5.21
N GLY A 409 3.00 -17.13 4.30
CA GLY A 409 2.66 -17.49 2.92
C GLY A 409 3.80 -18.14 2.15
N LEU A 410 5.04 -17.64 2.32
CA LEU A 410 6.23 -18.26 1.74
C LEU A 410 6.39 -19.71 2.22
N MET A 411 6.33 -19.93 3.55
CA MET A 411 6.46 -21.28 4.14
C MET A 411 5.35 -22.21 3.65
N ARG A 412 4.13 -21.71 3.46
CA ARG A 412 3.01 -22.46 2.87
C ARG A 412 3.27 -22.84 1.43
N LEU A 413 3.68 -21.88 0.59
CA LEU A 413 4.01 -22.11 -0.83
C LEU A 413 5.19 -23.08 -1.02
N GLN A 414 6.17 -23.06 -0.11
CA GLN A 414 7.26 -24.02 -0.08
C GLN A 414 6.75 -25.44 0.24
N ARG A 415 5.91 -25.59 1.28
CA ARG A 415 5.30 -26.88 1.63
C ARG A 415 4.44 -27.44 0.50
N GLU A 416 3.80 -26.58 -0.28
CA GLU A 416 2.99 -26.96 -1.45
C GLU A 416 3.84 -27.20 -2.72
N GLY A 417 5.15 -27.01 -2.68
CA GLY A 417 6.08 -27.21 -3.78
C GLY A 417 6.00 -26.15 -4.89
N VAL A 418 5.35 -25.01 -4.62
CA VAL A 418 5.28 -23.86 -5.54
C VAL A 418 6.59 -23.10 -5.54
N ILE A 419 7.21 -22.93 -4.37
CA ILE A 419 8.54 -22.35 -4.18
C ILE A 419 9.51 -23.50 -3.87
N LYS A 420 10.60 -23.57 -4.62
CA LYS A 420 11.56 -24.69 -4.58
C LYS A 420 12.87 -24.26 -3.90
N ALA A 421 13.59 -25.23 -3.37
CA ALA A 421 14.92 -24.99 -2.80
C ALA A 421 15.84 -24.26 -3.78
N GLY A 422 16.57 -23.26 -3.25
CA GLY A 422 17.51 -22.45 -4.03
C GLY A 422 16.87 -21.28 -4.80
N GLU A 423 15.53 -21.18 -4.88
CA GLU A 423 14.88 -20.01 -5.47
C GLU A 423 15.00 -18.80 -4.55
N ARG A 424 15.13 -17.60 -5.16
CA ARG A 424 15.25 -16.32 -4.45
C ARG A 424 13.88 -15.71 -4.23
N VAL A 425 13.55 -15.50 -2.96
CA VAL A 425 12.23 -15.03 -2.55
C VAL A 425 12.35 -13.77 -1.72
N ALA A 426 11.61 -12.72 -2.08
CA ALA A 426 11.46 -11.55 -1.23
C ALA A 426 10.20 -11.62 -0.39
N VAL A 427 10.35 -11.26 0.89
CA VAL A 427 9.24 -10.97 1.83
C VAL A 427 9.38 -9.56 2.40
N ILE A 428 8.28 -8.99 2.87
CA ILE A 428 8.25 -7.63 3.42
C ILE A 428 7.82 -7.70 4.88
N PHE A 429 8.71 -7.30 5.79
CA PHE A 429 8.38 -7.11 7.21
C PHE A 429 7.81 -5.71 7.38
N SER A 430 6.50 -5.59 7.25
CA SER A 430 5.81 -4.34 6.96
C SER A 430 5.51 -3.45 8.17
N GLY A 431 5.65 -3.96 9.41
CA GLY A 431 5.35 -3.20 10.61
C GLY A 431 6.00 -3.76 11.88
N VAL A 432 6.36 -2.86 12.79
CA VAL A 432 7.00 -3.18 14.06
C VAL A 432 5.99 -3.75 15.06
N ALA A 433 6.39 -4.75 15.86
CA ALA A 433 5.61 -5.20 17.00
C ALA A 433 5.62 -4.11 18.09
N ARG A 434 4.44 -3.71 18.53
CA ARG A 434 4.26 -2.77 19.64
C ARG A 434 3.96 -3.50 20.95
N PRO A 435 4.39 -2.96 22.10
CA PRO A 435 3.96 -3.49 23.39
C PRO A 435 2.43 -3.45 23.46
N GLN A 436 1.81 -4.59 23.75
CA GLN A 436 0.40 -4.59 24.15
C GLN A 436 0.35 -4.06 25.58
N THR A 437 -0.45 -3.03 25.83
CA THR A 437 -0.76 -2.62 27.20
C THR A 437 -1.57 -3.73 27.86
N ALA A 438 -0.99 -4.31 28.94
CA ALA A 438 -1.65 -5.33 29.75
C ALA A 438 -2.95 -4.80 30.36
#